data_4d140901f3226255e38faee97affcac6
#
_entry.id   4d140901f3226255e38faee97affcac6
#
_cell.length_a   1.000
_cell.length_b   1.000
_cell.length_c   1.000
_cell.angle_alpha   90.00
_cell.angle_beta   90.00
_cell.angle_gamma   90.00
#
_symmetry.space_group_name_H-M   'P 1'
#
loop_
_entity.id
_entity.type
_entity.pdbx_description
1 polymer ?
#
loop_
_entity_poly.entity_id
_entity_poly.type
_entity_poly.pdbx_seq_one_letter_code
_entity_poly.pdbx_strand_id
1 'polypeptide(L)'
;MWGHRPKAGEWLIRRSMLDEAAAAVMKCVRIVRKYDVPYVGSCNRKGTKVYIDYELPTVLVHRGKRYEIDRYIVMHEVVEMLFEHQLKFSYRDAHQLALRAERALVQSDGLPWTVYNRFCERWIKRIGSRKSYPNPPPDIDLKPEIDEDDKATLRRMGAKRAAKSGRDSMR
;
A
#
# COMPACT_ATOMS: atom_id res chain seq x y z
N MET A 1 -31.35 3.28 -16.98
CA MET A 1 -31.01 4.66 -17.37
C MET A 1 -29.65 5.03 -16.77
N TRP A 2 -28.56 4.81 -17.51
CA TRP A 2 -27.18 5.13 -17.12
C TRP A 2 -26.65 6.16 -18.15
N GLY A 3 -26.92 7.42 -17.91
CA GLY A 3 -26.75 8.41 -18.97
C GLY A 3 -26.18 9.76 -18.53
N HIS A 4 -25.45 9.86 -17.44
CA HIS A 4 -24.75 11.10 -17.13
C HIS A 4 -23.26 10.80 -16.91
N ARG A 5 -22.43 11.17 -17.90
CA ARG A 5 -20.98 11.28 -17.64
C ARG A 5 -20.76 12.50 -16.74
N PRO A 6 -20.28 12.32 -15.51
CA PRO A 6 -19.98 13.46 -14.66
C PRO A 6 -18.98 14.38 -15.34
N LYS A 7 -19.20 15.69 -15.25
CA LYS A 7 -18.26 16.70 -15.75
C LYS A 7 -16.92 16.59 -14.99
N ALA A 8 -15.83 16.95 -15.64
CA ALA A 8 -14.53 17.03 -14.98
C ALA A 8 -14.66 17.91 -13.71
N GLY A 9 -14.46 17.33 -12.54
CA GLY A 9 -14.65 17.99 -11.24
C GLY A 9 -15.83 17.49 -10.39
N GLU A 10 -16.81 16.80 -10.94
CA GLU A 10 -17.93 16.20 -10.18
C GLU A 10 -17.51 14.99 -9.34
N TRP A 11 -16.33 14.46 -9.58
CA TRP A 11 -15.68 13.40 -8.79
C TRP A 11 -14.86 13.94 -7.60
N LEU A 12 -14.87 15.24 -7.37
CA LEU A 12 -14.24 15.83 -6.19
C LEU A 12 -15.07 15.44 -4.97
N ILE A 13 -14.71 14.31 -4.39
CA ILE A 13 -15.07 14.01 -3.00
C ILE A 13 -14.66 15.24 -2.19
N ARG A 14 -15.62 15.83 -1.46
CA ARG A 14 -15.35 17.01 -0.65
C ARG A 14 -14.17 16.70 0.27
N ARG A 15 -13.25 17.64 0.44
CA ARG A 15 -12.04 17.46 1.27
C ARG A 15 -12.38 16.91 2.66
N SER A 16 -13.44 17.40 3.28
CA SER A 16 -13.93 16.90 4.57
C SER A 16 -14.27 15.42 4.55
N MET A 17 -14.88 14.92 3.48
CA MET A 17 -15.22 13.50 3.33
C MET A 17 -13.99 12.62 3.17
N LEU A 18 -12.95 13.10 2.46
CA LEU A 18 -11.68 12.38 2.33
C LEU A 18 -10.94 12.32 3.67
N ASP A 19 -10.92 13.43 4.40
CA ASP A 19 -10.27 13.49 5.71
C ASP A 19 -11.00 12.60 6.73
N GLU A 20 -12.33 12.59 6.72
CA GLU A 20 -13.14 11.70 7.54
C GLU A 20 -12.94 10.22 7.19
N ALA A 21 -12.93 9.88 5.89
CA ALA A 21 -12.67 8.53 5.41
C ALA A 21 -11.27 8.07 5.79
N ALA A 22 -10.26 8.91 5.59
CA ALA A 22 -8.88 8.62 5.99
C ALA A 22 -8.76 8.40 7.49
N ALA A 23 -9.39 9.25 8.30
CA ALA A 23 -9.40 9.11 9.75
C ALA A 23 -10.11 7.83 10.21
N ALA A 24 -11.22 7.46 9.57
CA ALA A 24 -11.93 6.23 9.84
C ALA A 24 -11.09 5.00 9.49
N VAL A 25 -10.48 4.97 8.30
CA VAL A 25 -9.58 3.91 7.85
C VAL A 25 -8.40 3.74 8.81
N MET A 26 -7.76 4.84 9.20
CA MET A 26 -6.63 4.81 10.14
C MET A 26 -7.01 4.26 11.53
N LYS A 27 -8.26 4.42 11.97
CA LYS A 27 -8.76 3.83 13.23
C LYS A 27 -9.06 2.33 13.12
N CYS A 28 -9.41 1.86 11.92
CA CYS A 28 -9.82 0.47 11.70
C CYS A 28 -8.64 -0.48 11.49
N VAL A 29 -7.47 0.02 11.14
CA VAL A 29 -6.31 -0.81 10.83
C VAL A 29 -5.15 -0.57 11.78
N ARG A 30 -4.41 -1.65 12.05
CA ARG A 30 -3.14 -1.58 12.80
C ARG A 30 -1.99 -1.39 11.81
N ILE A 31 -1.25 -0.30 11.94
CA ILE A 31 -0.04 -0.07 11.17
C ILE A 31 1.13 -0.80 11.83
N VAL A 32 1.89 -1.55 11.03
CA VAL A 32 3.03 -2.34 11.51
C VAL A 32 4.25 -2.07 10.63
N ARG A 33 5.34 -1.56 11.22
CA ARG A 33 6.56 -1.13 10.52
C ARG A 33 7.82 -1.94 10.88
N LYS A 34 7.68 -3.13 11.40
CA LYS A 34 8.83 -3.95 11.86
C LYS A 34 9.26 -5.04 10.89
N TYR A 35 8.66 -5.11 9.73
CA TYR A 35 8.88 -6.18 8.77
C TYR A 35 9.52 -5.67 7.48
N ASP A 36 10.16 -6.60 6.78
CA ASP A 36 10.56 -6.40 5.37
C ASP A 36 9.32 -6.54 4.49
N VAL A 37 8.89 -5.45 3.89
CA VAL A 37 7.80 -5.45 2.92
C VAL A 37 8.39 -5.26 1.53
N PRO A 38 8.08 -6.11 0.54
CA PRO A 38 8.71 -6.06 -0.79
C PRO A 38 8.38 -4.80 -1.59
N TYR A 39 7.39 -4.06 -1.15
CA TYR A 39 6.97 -2.75 -1.65
C TYR A 39 7.08 -1.72 -0.54
N VAL A 40 6.47 -0.55 -0.71
CA VAL A 40 6.37 0.44 0.37
C VAL A 40 5.31 0.08 1.40
N GLY A 41 4.27 -0.65 1.00
CA GLY A 41 3.19 -1.11 1.86
C GLY A 41 2.56 -2.42 1.38
N SER A 42 1.75 -3.02 2.22
CA SER A 42 0.87 -4.15 1.90
C SER A 42 -0.17 -4.34 3.00
N CYS A 43 -1.35 -4.84 2.65
CA CYS A 43 -2.41 -5.16 3.59
C CYS A 43 -2.50 -6.67 3.85
N ASN A 44 -2.90 -7.09 5.05
CA ASN A 44 -3.23 -8.48 5.27
C ASN A 44 -4.62 -8.83 4.72
N ARG A 45 -4.85 -10.11 4.39
CA ARG A 45 -6.14 -10.60 3.82
C ARG A 45 -7.39 -10.16 4.60
N LYS A 46 -7.28 -9.97 5.89
CA LYS A 46 -8.40 -9.59 6.75
C LYS A 46 -8.69 -8.09 6.74
N GLY A 47 -7.83 -7.27 6.12
CA GLY A 47 -7.95 -5.83 6.12
C GLY A 47 -7.79 -5.17 7.49
N THR A 48 -7.15 -5.84 8.44
CA THR A 48 -6.98 -5.37 9.82
C THR A 48 -5.59 -4.84 10.13
N LYS A 49 -4.62 -5.11 9.24
CA LYS A 49 -3.23 -4.68 9.39
C LYS A 49 -2.71 -4.17 8.06
N VAL A 50 -2.07 -3.02 8.10
CA VAL A 50 -1.26 -2.52 7.00
C VAL A 50 0.20 -2.60 7.44
N TYR A 51 0.99 -3.30 6.66
CA TYR A 51 2.42 -3.41 6.82
C TYR A 51 3.09 -2.36 5.95
N ILE A 52 3.92 -1.54 6.55
CA ILE A 52 4.76 -0.56 5.86
C ILE A 52 6.21 -0.96 6.09
N ASP A 53 7.03 -0.93 5.04
CA ASP A 53 8.44 -1.28 5.18
C ASP A 53 9.14 -0.37 6.20
N TYR A 54 9.95 -0.98 7.06
CA TYR A 54 10.60 -0.27 8.18
C TYR A 54 11.59 0.82 7.72
N GLU A 55 12.15 0.72 6.50
CA GLU A 55 13.04 1.74 5.95
C GLU A 55 12.29 2.93 5.36
N LEU A 56 11.00 2.79 5.03
CA LEU A 56 10.25 3.89 4.45
C LEU A 56 10.13 5.03 5.48
N PRO A 57 10.55 6.27 5.17
CA PRO A 57 10.36 7.39 6.10
C PRO A 57 8.88 7.61 6.44
N THR A 58 8.60 7.93 7.70
CA THR A 58 7.24 8.28 8.14
C THR A 58 6.79 9.65 7.65
N VAL A 59 7.74 10.51 7.28
CA VAL A 59 7.50 11.91 6.92
C VAL A 59 8.21 12.27 5.64
N LEU A 60 7.49 12.94 4.75
CA LEU A 60 8.04 13.66 3.60
C LEU A 60 8.02 15.17 3.90
N VAL A 61 9.15 15.85 3.75
CA VAL A 61 9.24 17.30 3.85
C VAL A 61 9.24 17.91 2.46
N HIS A 62 8.32 18.83 2.21
CA HIS A 62 8.27 19.59 0.96
C HIS A 62 7.98 21.07 1.25
N ARG A 63 8.84 21.98 0.78
CA ARG A 63 8.74 23.44 1.00
C ARG A 63 8.50 23.81 2.47
N GLY A 64 9.25 23.16 3.38
CA GLY A 64 9.15 23.40 4.83
C GLY A 64 7.94 22.77 5.53
N LYS A 65 7.00 22.21 4.79
CA LYS A 65 5.83 21.50 5.36
C LYS A 65 6.12 20.00 5.48
N ARG A 66 5.68 19.39 6.58
CA ARG A 66 5.79 17.95 6.87
C ARG A 66 4.48 17.26 6.50
N TYR A 67 4.61 16.09 5.86
CA TYR A 67 3.48 15.27 5.43
C TYR A 67 3.67 13.84 5.96
N GLU A 68 2.68 13.34 6.66
CA GLU A 68 2.68 11.99 7.24
C GLU A 68 2.38 10.96 6.13
N ILE A 69 3.38 10.14 5.80
CA ILE A 69 3.32 9.22 4.66
C ILE A 69 2.40 8.03 4.94
N ASP A 70 2.39 7.54 6.18
CA ASP A 70 1.63 6.34 6.55
C ASP A 70 0.16 6.45 6.18
N ARG A 71 -0.46 7.62 6.34
CA ARG A 71 -1.88 7.83 6.01
C ARG A 71 -2.19 7.64 4.52
N TYR A 72 -1.25 7.96 3.64
CA TYR A 72 -1.42 7.81 2.20
C TYR A 72 -1.28 6.34 1.80
N ILE A 73 -0.25 5.67 2.30
CA ILE A 73 -0.03 4.23 2.09
C ILE A 73 -1.21 3.42 2.65
N VAL A 74 -1.66 3.72 3.87
CA VAL A 74 -2.81 3.04 4.48
C VAL A 74 -4.08 3.22 3.65
N MET A 75 -4.34 4.43 3.13
CA MET A 75 -5.48 4.68 2.25
C MET A 75 -5.40 3.81 0.99
N HIS A 76 -4.22 3.73 0.34
CA HIS A 76 -4.00 2.89 -0.82
C HIS A 76 -4.32 1.43 -0.51
N GLU A 77 -3.63 0.86 0.46
CA GLU A 77 -3.71 -0.56 0.81
C GLU A 77 -5.12 -1.01 1.22
N VAL A 78 -5.82 -0.17 1.99
CA VAL A 78 -7.18 -0.51 2.45
C VAL A 78 -8.20 -0.42 1.32
N VAL A 79 -8.08 0.58 0.45
CA VAL A 79 -8.97 0.71 -0.72
C VAL A 79 -8.73 -0.46 -1.68
N GLU A 80 -7.48 -0.80 -1.97
CA GLU A 80 -7.14 -1.93 -2.83
C GLU A 80 -7.71 -3.24 -2.27
N MET A 81 -7.45 -3.53 -1.00
CA MET A 81 -7.96 -4.71 -0.32
C MET A 81 -9.50 -4.78 -0.36
N LEU A 82 -10.19 -3.66 -0.10
CA LEU A 82 -11.65 -3.59 -0.13
C LEU A 82 -12.20 -3.97 -1.51
N PHE A 83 -11.67 -3.36 -2.57
CA PHE A 83 -12.14 -3.62 -3.93
C PHE A 83 -11.79 -5.02 -4.40
N GLU A 84 -10.58 -5.49 -4.14
CA GLU A 84 -10.14 -6.81 -4.57
C GLU A 84 -10.82 -7.94 -3.77
N HIS A 85 -10.76 -7.87 -2.43
CA HIS A 85 -11.19 -9.00 -1.61
C HIS A 85 -12.68 -9.00 -1.29
N GLN A 86 -13.29 -7.85 -1.04
CA GLN A 86 -14.71 -7.78 -0.68
C GLN A 86 -15.61 -7.60 -1.90
N LEU A 87 -15.22 -6.71 -2.82
CA LEU A 87 -16.03 -6.39 -4.00
C LEU A 87 -15.66 -7.22 -5.23
N LYS A 88 -14.62 -8.08 -5.16
CA LYS A 88 -14.21 -9.03 -6.21
C LYS A 88 -13.81 -8.37 -7.54
N PHE A 89 -13.28 -7.16 -7.46
CA PHE A 89 -12.64 -6.52 -8.62
C PHE A 89 -11.36 -7.23 -9.01
N SER A 90 -10.93 -7.07 -10.26
CA SER A 90 -9.58 -7.47 -10.63
C SER A 90 -8.56 -6.65 -9.83
N TYR A 91 -7.39 -7.23 -9.54
CA TYR A 91 -6.30 -6.49 -8.91
C TYR A 91 -6.02 -5.17 -9.64
N ARG A 92 -5.90 -5.24 -10.97
CA ARG A 92 -5.63 -4.05 -11.80
C ARG A 92 -6.63 -2.92 -11.55
N ASP A 93 -7.92 -3.24 -11.49
CA ASP A 93 -8.97 -2.24 -11.28
C ASP A 93 -8.98 -1.74 -9.84
N ALA A 94 -8.81 -2.63 -8.87
CA ALA A 94 -8.67 -2.31 -7.45
C ALA A 94 -7.49 -1.35 -7.19
N HIS A 95 -6.32 -1.67 -7.75
CA HIS A 95 -5.11 -0.85 -7.65
C HIS A 95 -5.31 0.54 -8.28
N GLN A 96 -5.98 0.64 -9.43
CA GLN A 96 -6.29 1.93 -10.04
C GLN A 96 -7.23 2.78 -9.19
N LEU A 97 -8.18 2.17 -8.49
CA LEU A 97 -9.06 2.87 -7.56
C LEU A 97 -8.31 3.32 -6.31
N ALA A 98 -7.43 2.47 -5.78
CA ALA A 98 -6.54 2.79 -4.67
C ALA A 98 -5.63 3.99 -4.99
N LEU A 99 -4.97 3.99 -6.15
CA LEU A 99 -4.15 5.11 -6.62
C LEU A 99 -4.93 6.43 -6.72
N ARG A 100 -6.19 6.38 -7.13
CA ARG A 100 -7.04 7.58 -7.20
C ARG A 100 -7.39 8.10 -5.81
N ALA A 101 -7.73 7.22 -4.87
CA ALA A 101 -8.04 7.60 -3.49
C ALA A 101 -6.80 8.19 -2.80
N GLU A 102 -5.67 7.52 -2.91
CA GLU A 102 -4.37 7.98 -2.40
C GLU A 102 -4.00 9.36 -2.96
N ARG A 103 -4.06 9.51 -4.29
CA ARG A 103 -3.78 10.78 -4.96
C ARG A 103 -4.69 11.91 -4.49
N ALA A 104 -5.99 11.63 -4.36
CA ALA A 104 -6.94 12.62 -3.87
C ALA A 104 -6.58 13.09 -2.47
N LEU A 105 -6.21 12.16 -1.58
CA LEU A 105 -5.80 12.47 -0.20
C LEU A 105 -4.50 13.28 -0.17
N VAL A 106 -3.47 12.87 -0.92
CA VAL A 106 -2.19 13.59 -1.04
C VAL A 106 -2.42 15.05 -1.50
N GLN A 107 -3.26 15.23 -2.53
CA GLN A 107 -3.57 16.56 -3.07
C GLN A 107 -4.43 17.39 -2.12
N SER A 108 -5.33 16.77 -1.36
CA SER A 108 -6.14 17.48 -0.36
C SER A 108 -5.28 18.08 0.77
N ASP A 109 -4.16 17.44 1.11
CA ASP A 109 -3.19 17.95 2.06
C ASP A 109 -2.29 19.06 1.50
N GLY A 110 -2.39 19.33 0.19
CA GLY A 110 -1.60 20.33 -0.51
C GLY A 110 -0.21 19.83 -0.92
N LEU A 111 0.03 18.52 -0.91
CA LEU A 111 1.25 17.93 -1.44
C LEU A 111 1.07 17.68 -2.95
N PRO A 112 1.96 18.19 -3.83
CA PRO A 112 1.88 17.87 -5.25
C PRO A 112 2.07 16.37 -5.49
N TRP A 113 1.16 15.76 -6.25
CA TRP A 113 1.22 14.32 -6.56
C TRP A 113 2.57 13.90 -7.16
N THR A 114 3.13 14.69 -8.05
CA THR A 114 4.43 14.41 -8.68
C THR A 114 5.60 14.34 -7.68
N VAL A 115 5.53 15.09 -6.58
CA VAL A 115 6.53 15.05 -5.51
C VAL A 115 6.38 13.75 -4.70
N TYR A 116 5.17 13.44 -4.31
CA TYR A 116 4.85 12.22 -3.57
C TYR A 116 5.14 10.96 -4.39
N ASN A 117 4.66 10.90 -5.63
CA ASN A 117 4.88 9.75 -6.52
C ASN A 117 6.38 9.48 -6.74
N ARG A 118 7.18 10.52 -6.99
CA ARG A 118 8.64 10.37 -7.12
C ARG A 118 9.30 9.89 -5.82
N PHE A 119 8.77 10.29 -4.68
CA PHE A 119 9.22 9.78 -3.39
C PHE A 119 8.91 8.27 -3.29
N CYS A 120 7.68 7.84 -3.57
CA CYS A 120 7.30 6.42 -3.54
C CYS A 120 8.10 5.58 -4.53
N GLU A 121 8.22 5.99 -5.80
CA GLU A 121 9.00 5.28 -6.83
C GLU A 121 10.45 5.04 -6.41
N ARG A 122 11.08 6.04 -5.80
CA ARG A 122 12.45 5.91 -5.29
C ARG A 122 12.55 4.84 -4.19
N TRP A 123 11.58 4.81 -3.28
CA TRP A 123 11.56 3.84 -2.19
C TRP A 123 11.16 2.45 -2.66
N ILE A 124 10.19 2.32 -3.56
CA ILE A 124 9.84 1.06 -4.23
C ILE A 124 11.08 0.46 -4.89
N LYS A 125 11.81 1.26 -5.67
CA LYS A 125 13.05 0.80 -6.30
C LYS A 125 14.11 0.38 -5.29
N ARG A 126 14.33 1.16 -4.22
CA ARG A 126 15.30 0.85 -3.17
C ARG A 126 14.95 -0.43 -2.42
N ILE A 127 13.71 -0.54 -1.96
CA ILE A 127 13.23 -1.70 -1.21
C ILE A 127 13.19 -2.93 -2.13
N GLY A 128 12.64 -2.81 -3.34
CA GLY A 128 12.55 -3.89 -4.31
C GLY A 128 13.91 -4.42 -4.80
N SER A 129 14.96 -3.60 -4.73
CA SER A 129 16.33 -4.02 -5.08
C SER A 129 17.03 -4.87 -4.01
N ARG A 130 16.45 -5.06 -2.83
CA ARG A 130 17.04 -5.90 -1.78
C ARG A 130 17.21 -7.34 -2.25
N LYS A 131 18.38 -7.94 -1.97
CA LYS A 131 18.68 -9.34 -2.32
C LYS A 131 17.81 -10.35 -1.56
N SER A 132 17.25 -9.96 -0.41
CA SER A 132 16.45 -10.84 0.42
C SER A 132 15.61 -10.05 1.42
N TYR A 133 14.50 -10.66 1.86
CA TYR A 133 13.60 -10.16 2.88
C TYR A 133 13.62 -11.13 4.07
N PRO A 134 14.56 -10.95 5.04
CA PRO A 134 14.77 -11.92 6.11
C PRO A 134 13.61 -12.00 7.11
N ASN A 135 12.83 -10.93 7.24
CA ASN A 135 11.73 -10.85 8.19
C ASN A 135 10.43 -10.37 7.52
N PRO A 136 9.84 -11.19 6.60
CA PRO A 136 8.60 -10.82 5.93
C PRO A 136 7.40 -10.89 6.89
N PRO A 137 6.33 -10.11 6.65
CA PRO A 137 5.10 -10.24 7.41
C PRO A 137 4.54 -11.67 7.33
N PRO A 138 3.96 -12.19 8.44
CA PRO A 138 3.51 -13.59 8.50
C PRO A 138 2.20 -13.86 7.72
N ASP A 139 1.38 -12.84 7.51
CA ASP A 139 0.02 -12.92 6.96
C ASP A 139 -0.24 -11.94 5.81
N ILE A 140 0.80 -11.57 5.08
CA ILE A 140 0.67 -10.82 3.82
C ILE A 140 0.05 -11.72 2.75
N ASP A 141 -0.90 -11.17 2.01
CA ASP A 141 -1.42 -11.78 0.80
C ASP A 141 -0.66 -11.24 -0.41
N LEU A 142 0.44 -11.88 -0.71
CA LEU A 142 1.15 -11.62 -1.95
C LEU A 142 0.56 -12.55 -3.01
N LYS A 143 -0.36 -12.06 -3.82
CA LYS A 143 -0.88 -12.81 -4.95
C LYS A 143 0.11 -12.77 -6.11
N PRO A 144 0.50 -13.94 -6.65
CA PRO A 144 1.49 -14.02 -7.73
C PRO A 144 0.95 -13.57 -9.10
N GLU A 145 -0.27 -13.09 -9.17
CA GLU A 145 -0.96 -12.74 -10.41
C GLU A 145 -0.57 -11.37 -10.96
N ILE A 146 0.18 -10.60 -10.19
CA ILE A 146 0.21 -9.17 -10.32
C ILE A 146 1.27 -8.69 -11.28
N ASP A 147 2.46 -9.28 -11.22
CA ASP A 147 3.61 -8.83 -12.00
C ASP A 147 4.70 -9.90 -12.02
N GLU A 148 5.55 -9.92 -13.04
CA GLU A 148 6.70 -10.84 -13.06
C GLU A 148 7.73 -10.50 -11.98
N ASP A 149 7.91 -9.24 -11.67
CA ASP A 149 8.77 -8.77 -10.58
C ASP A 149 8.26 -9.25 -9.23
N ASP A 150 6.95 -9.29 -9.03
CA ASP A 150 6.31 -9.83 -7.84
C ASP A 150 6.54 -11.33 -7.68
N LYS A 151 6.47 -12.10 -8.76
CA LYS A 151 6.79 -13.54 -8.74
C LYS A 151 8.22 -13.81 -8.29
N ALA A 152 9.18 -12.99 -8.74
CA ALA A 152 10.58 -13.09 -8.31
C ALA A 152 10.74 -12.77 -6.82
N THR A 153 10.04 -11.75 -6.34
CA THR A 153 10.00 -11.37 -4.92
C THR A 153 9.39 -12.45 -4.05
N LEU A 154 8.26 -13.03 -4.48
CA LEU A 154 7.60 -14.14 -3.79
C LEU A 154 8.48 -15.38 -3.70
N ARG A 155 9.21 -15.72 -4.76
CA ARG A 155 10.19 -16.83 -4.74
C ARG A 155 11.31 -16.56 -3.72
N ARG A 156 11.84 -15.34 -3.66
CA ARG A 156 12.86 -14.95 -2.66
C ARG A 156 12.35 -15.06 -1.23
N MET A 157 11.09 -14.72 -0.98
CA MET A 157 10.44 -14.85 0.34
C MET A 157 10.11 -16.31 0.66
N GLY A 158 9.58 -17.08 -0.30
CA GLY A 158 9.17 -18.47 -0.13
C GLY A 158 10.34 -19.41 0.14
N ALA A 159 11.47 -19.22 -0.52
CA ALA A 159 12.66 -20.04 -0.31
C ALA A 159 13.20 -19.97 1.14
N LYS A 160 13.02 -18.82 1.82
CA LYS A 160 13.42 -18.66 3.24
C LYS A 160 12.41 -19.23 4.24
N ARG A 161 11.11 -19.25 3.92
CA ARG A 161 10.10 -19.93 4.76
C ARG A 161 10.34 -21.43 4.80
N ALA A 162 10.64 -22.06 3.66
CA ALA A 162 10.99 -23.48 3.58
C ALA A 162 12.25 -23.82 4.38
N ALA A 163 13.29 -22.97 4.30
CA ALA A 163 14.53 -23.16 5.05
C ALA A 163 14.37 -23.00 6.58
N LYS A 164 13.43 -22.17 7.03
CA LYS A 164 13.14 -21.96 8.46
C LYS A 164 12.29 -23.08 9.02
N SER A 165 11.27 -23.54 8.30
CA SER A 165 10.42 -24.68 8.66
C SER A 165 11.22 -25.99 8.78
N GLY A 166 12.20 -26.21 7.90
CA GLY A 166 13.06 -27.40 7.93
C GLY A 166 14.04 -27.43 9.13
N ARG A 167 14.37 -26.29 9.75
CA ARG A 167 15.20 -26.26 10.95
C ARG A 167 14.44 -26.48 12.24
N ASP A 168 13.17 -26.07 12.30
CA ASP A 168 12.33 -26.25 13.49
C ASP A 168 11.76 -27.68 13.58
N SER A 169 11.75 -28.44 12.49
CA SER A 169 11.34 -29.87 12.50
C SER A 169 12.48 -30.85 12.79
N MET A 170 13.71 -30.35 12.96
CA MET A 170 14.89 -31.14 13.34
C MET A 170 15.37 -30.90 14.78
N ARG A 171 14.55 -30.24 15.58
CA ARG A 171 14.74 -30.09 17.04
C ARG A 171 13.55 -30.73 17.76
#